data_46759bac016e22d6e42bd433c61f2179
#
_entry.id   46759bac016e22d6e42bd433c61f2179
#
_cell.length_a   1.000
_cell.length_b   1.000
_cell.length_c   1.000
_cell.angle_alpha   90.00
_cell.angle_beta   90.00
_cell.angle_gamma   90.00
#
_symmetry.space_group_name_H-M   'P 1'
#
loop_
_entity.id
_entity.type
_entity.pdbx_description
1 polymer ?
#
loop_
_entity_poly.entity_id
_entity_poly.type
_entity_poly.pdbx_seq_one_letter_code
_entity_poly.pdbx_strand_id
1 'polypeptide(L)'
;MSIITENERNIILNDMKSLLEEYDYTYTTRALNTIIDEWANQKQELITAFKRHPNYLENEFCIAFSTDYERTAVKEPSVDFSNWLRNTLYSIKLPQEVNDAKPEGVLIPWPMFNIISNLECYAVRTISEETAKIFNEAFPNVHIHAGEKTSRVVNKICTYLGFNQHPDYNKEFAKYADSLSPLIIKRHTVLSLNPLDYLTMSFGNSWASCHTIDKHNKRGMPNSYEGMYSSGTISYMLDKTSMVLYTTDASNEAMNYWKQPKINRQMFHYGEEKLIQGRLYPQDNDSNGEAYTPYRNIVQQIISQIFDFPNLWTVKRGSEASSEYIISEGTNYPDYDHFDNCTLSRIKGSENENYITVGEPPICIECGDTHDISENINCCHSNEIVCADCGCVIDEEDAEYIDDEYYCHDCLSWCECCESYHHEELIYVQDYGYVCSDCLENFYYCEECGNYYTEKDVRYINSEGSYVCDDCFESEFTTCDDCGEYIRIDDCHELDNKQYCDSCYEEHINNEEEGE
;
A
#
# COMPACT_ATOMS: atom_id res chain seq x y z
N MET A 1 -9.32 23.10 -22.42
CA MET A 1 -8.34 24.02 -21.77
C MET A 1 -7.84 23.32 -20.52
N SER A 2 -6.54 23.32 -20.28
CA SER A 2 -5.99 22.75 -19.04
C SER A 2 -6.59 23.46 -17.83
N ILE A 3 -6.96 22.73 -16.79
CA ILE A 3 -7.52 23.27 -15.54
C ILE A 3 -6.47 24.05 -14.74
N ILE A 4 -5.19 23.77 -15.01
CA ILE A 4 -4.02 24.43 -14.44
C ILE A 4 -3.28 25.22 -15.52
N THR A 5 -2.67 26.32 -15.13
CA THR A 5 -1.79 27.12 -15.98
C THR A 5 -0.40 26.48 -16.06
N GLU A 6 0.37 26.84 -17.09
CA GLU A 6 1.74 26.39 -17.23
C GLU A 6 2.63 26.83 -16.04
N ASN A 7 2.35 27.99 -15.47
CA ASN A 7 3.07 28.49 -14.30
C ASN A 7 2.78 27.64 -13.05
N GLU A 8 1.51 27.32 -12.80
CA GLU A 8 1.11 26.43 -11.68
C GLU A 8 1.73 25.05 -11.85
N ARG A 9 1.70 24.51 -13.07
CA ARG A 9 2.32 23.23 -13.40
C ARG A 9 3.83 23.21 -13.05
N ASN A 10 4.55 24.24 -13.45
CA ASN A 10 5.99 24.35 -13.19
C ASN A 10 6.30 24.51 -11.70
N ILE A 11 5.46 25.22 -10.94
CA ILE A 11 5.60 25.32 -9.48
C ILE A 11 5.42 23.94 -8.84
N ILE A 12 4.33 23.23 -9.17
CA ILE A 12 4.06 21.88 -8.66
C ILE A 12 5.21 20.94 -8.99
N LEU A 13 5.67 20.93 -10.25
CA LEU A 13 6.77 20.08 -10.70
C LEU A 13 8.05 20.31 -9.92
N ASN A 14 8.43 21.55 -9.72
CA ASN A 14 9.65 21.91 -8.99
C ASN A 14 9.56 21.55 -7.50
N ASP A 15 8.40 21.80 -6.87
CA ASP A 15 8.20 21.48 -5.47
C ASP A 15 8.12 19.95 -5.25
N MET A 16 7.44 19.19 -6.14
CA MET A 16 7.44 17.74 -6.10
C MET A 16 8.84 17.17 -6.28
N LYS A 17 9.59 17.70 -7.25
CA LYS A 17 10.97 17.30 -7.48
C LYS A 17 11.83 17.49 -6.25
N SER A 18 11.81 18.67 -5.66
CA SER A 18 12.58 19.00 -4.45
C SER A 18 12.19 18.11 -3.26
N LEU A 19 10.88 17.86 -3.08
CA LEU A 19 10.36 17.03 -2.00
C LEU A 19 10.80 15.58 -2.15
N LEU A 20 10.68 15.01 -3.34
CA LEU A 20 11.03 13.61 -3.60
C LEU A 20 12.53 13.36 -3.50
N GLU A 21 13.36 14.29 -3.99
CA GLU A 21 14.83 14.25 -3.81
C GLU A 21 15.22 14.25 -2.31
N GLU A 22 14.52 15.03 -1.47
CA GLU A 22 14.76 15.06 -0.01
C GLU A 22 14.55 13.67 0.63
N TYR A 23 13.62 12.87 0.08
CA TYR A 23 13.26 11.54 0.60
C TYR A 23 13.86 10.38 -0.22
N ASP A 24 14.92 10.64 -0.97
CA ASP A 24 15.73 9.65 -1.72
C ASP A 24 14.94 8.87 -2.79
N TYR A 25 13.97 9.52 -3.44
CA TYR A 25 13.31 8.94 -4.60
C TYR A 25 14.06 9.30 -5.88
N THR A 26 14.31 8.29 -6.68
CA THR A 26 14.75 8.45 -8.06
C THR A 26 13.51 8.57 -8.95
N TYR A 27 13.43 9.58 -9.76
CA TYR A 27 12.28 9.82 -10.64
C TYR A 27 12.74 10.38 -11.99
N THR A 28 11.94 10.14 -13.02
CA THR A 28 12.13 10.79 -14.31
C THR A 28 11.22 12.02 -14.41
N THR A 29 11.67 13.02 -15.17
CA THR A 29 10.80 14.19 -15.47
C THR A 29 9.51 13.74 -16.17
N ARG A 30 9.56 12.64 -16.94
CA ARG A 30 8.40 12.03 -17.58
C ARG A 30 7.40 11.55 -16.54
N ALA A 31 7.84 10.80 -15.52
CA ALA A 31 6.98 10.28 -14.47
C ALA A 31 6.23 11.40 -13.73
N LEU A 32 6.96 12.44 -13.29
CA LEU A 32 6.33 13.57 -12.62
C LEU A 32 5.33 14.32 -13.50
N ASN A 33 5.65 14.51 -14.78
CA ASN A 33 4.73 15.14 -15.72
C ASN A 33 3.47 14.29 -15.91
N THR A 34 3.59 12.97 -16.04
CA THR A 34 2.46 12.06 -16.16
C THR A 34 1.56 12.14 -14.92
N ILE A 35 2.13 12.11 -13.72
CA ILE A 35 1.39 12.23 -12.47
C ILE A 35 0.65 13.57 -12.38
N ILE A 36 1.30 14.69 -12.73
CA ILE A 36 0.67 16.01 -12.67
C ILE A 36 -0.47 16.12 -13.69
N ASP A 37 -0.27 15.61 -14.90
CA ASP A 37 -1.30 15.64 -15.94
C ASP A 37 -2.51 14.80 -15.54
N GLU A 38 -2.27 13.61 -15.02
CA GLU A 38 -3.35 12.73 -14.56
C GLU A 38 -4.09 13.33 -13.35
N TRP A 39 -3.35 13.85 -12.35
CA TRP A 39 -3.94 14.58 -11.23
C TRP A 39 -4.85 15.73 -11.70
N ALA A 40 -4.38 16.55 -12.63
CA ALA A 40 -5.13 17.69 -13.12
C ALA A 40 -6.43 17.25 -13.85
N ASN A 41 -6.35 16.15 -14.60
CA ASN A 41 -7.50 15.56 -15.30
C ASN A 41 -8.52 15.00 -14.29
N GLN A 42 -8.10 14.17 -13.37
CA GLN A 42 -8.95 13.50 -12.40
C GLN A 42 -9.59 14.50 -11.42
N LYS A 43 -8.85 15.50 -10.96
CA LYS A 43 -9.34 16.51 -10.00
C LYS A 43 -10.10 17.68 -10.66
N GLN A 44 -10.28 17.69 -11.98
CA GLN A 44 -10.84 18.82 -12.72
C GLN A 44 -12.17 19.32 -12.14
N GLU A 45 -13.09 18.43 -11.79
CA GLU A 45 -14.40 18.78 -11.25
C GLU A 45 -14.27 19.43 -9.86
N LEU A 46 -13.51 18.81 -8.96
CA LEU A 46 -13.28 19.33 -7.61
C LEU A 46 -12.53 20.66 -7.63
N ILE A 47 -11.47 20.81 -8.44
CA ILE A 47 -10.74 22.08 -8.58
C ILE A 47 -11.68 23.18 -9.09
N THR A 48 -12.51 22.88 -10.11
CA THR A 48 -13.48 23.82 -10.64
C THR A 48 -14.50 24.25 -9.59
N ALA A 49 -14.95 23.31 -8.76
CA ALA A 49 -15.87 23.59 -7.66
C ALA A 49 -15.21 24.41 -6.56
N PHE A 50 -13.97 24.06 -6.16
CA PHE A 50 -13.21 24.78 -5.13
C PHE A 50 -13.00 26.25 -5.48
N LYS A 51 -12.77 26.58 -6.75
CA LYS A 51 -12.63 27.97 -7.25
C LYS A 51 -13.86 28.85 -6.96
N ARG A 52 -15.00 28.27 -6.64
CA ARG A 52 -16.22 29.01 -6.25
C ARG A 52 -16.24 29.44 -4.79
N HIS A 53 -15.40 28.82 -3.95
CA HIS A 53 -15.39 29.11 -2.53
C HIS A 53 -14.60 30.40 -2.24
N PRO A 54 -15.09 31.33 -1.38
CA PRO A 54 -14.43 32.61 -1.12
C PRO A 54 -13.04 32.50 -0.49
N ASN A 55 -12.77 31.42 0.20
CA ASN A 55 -11.47 31.16 0.84
C ASN A 55 -10.56 30.22 0.00
N TYR A 56 -10.85 30.06 -1.28
CA TYR A 56 -9.99 29.28 -2.17
C TYR A 56 -8.67 30.03 -2.44
N LEU A 57 -7.58 29.30 -2.34
CA LEU A 57 -6.22 29.77 -2.60
C LEU A 57 -5.72 29.12 -3.90
N GLU A 58 -5.63 29.91 -4.95
CA GLU A 58 -5.40 29.41 -6.32
C GLU A 58 -4.04 28.67 -6.44
N ASN A 59 -2.97 29.26 -5.93
CA ASN A 59 -1.63 28.67 -6.01
C ASN A 59 -1.43 27.47 -5.07
N GLU A 60 -2.33 27.25 -4.13
CA GLU A 60 -2.27 26.19 -3.13
C GLU A 60 -3.32 25.09 -3.40
N PHE A 61 -4.21 25.26 -4.37
CA PHE A 61 -5.32 24.32 -4.68
C PHE A 61 -6.11 23.88 -3.44
N CYS A 62 -6.33 24.78 -2.52
CA CYS A 62 -6.98 24.47 -1.25
C CYS A 62 -7.96 25.56 -0.81
N ILE A 63 -8.86 25.20 0.09
CA ILE A 63 -9.71 26.11 0.84
C ILE A 63 -9.14 26.17 2.26
N ALA A 64 -8.68 27.34 2.68
CA ALA A 64 -8.06 27.54 3.99
C ALA A 64 -8.72 28.64 4.78
N PHE A 65 -8.88 28.43 6.08
CA PHE A 65 -9.45 29.42 6.99
C PHE A 65 -8.92 29.23 8.41
N SER A 66 -8.92 30.33 9.17
CA SER A 66 -8.59 30.29 10.59
C SER A 66 -9.77 29.76 11.39
N THR A 67 -9.54 28.78 12.23
CA THR A 67 -10.55 28.18 13.09
C THR A 67 -10.13 28.29 14.54
N ASP A 68 -11.06 28.73 15.38
CA ASP A 68 -10.89 28.67 16.82
C ASP A 68 -11.28 27.28 17.32
N TYR A 69 -10.31 26.53 17.81
CA TYR A 69 -10.54 25.25 18.46
C TYR A 69 -10.63 25.44 19.96
N GLU A 70 -11.75 25.04 20.51
CA GLU A 70 -11.88 24.89 21.94
C GLU A 70 -11.19 23.57 22.34
N ARG A 71 -10.00 23.67 22.96
CA ARG A 71 -9.33 22.50 23.49
C ARG A 71 -10.12 21.99 24.70
N THR A 72 -10.59 20.76 24.64
CA THR A 72 -11.09 20.08 25.81
C THR A 72 -9.98 19.85 26.83
N ALA A 73 -10.38 19.83 28.09
CA ALA A 73 -9.48 19.69 29.22
C ALA A 73 -8.50 18.51 29.07
N VAL A 74 -7.28 18.71 29.54
CA VAL A 74 -6.29 17.64 29.58
C VAL A 74 -6.73 16.58 30.60
N LYS A 75 -6.69 15.31 30.24
CA LYS A 75 -7.11 14.17 31.06
C LYS A 75 -6.35 14.06 32.40
N GLU A 76 -5.05 14.38 32.38
CA GLU A 76 -4.14 14.25 33.51
C GLU A 76 -4.59 15.01 34.78
N PRO A 77 -4.99 16.29 34.75
CA PRO A 77 -5.45 17.00 35.93
C PRO A 77 -6.75 16.44 36.53
N SER A 78 -7.59 15.82 35.71
CA SER A 78 -8.80 15.12 36.19
C SER A 78 -8.42 13.83 36.91
N VAL A 79 -7.41 13.11 36.46
CA VAL A 79 -6.87 11.91 37.13
C VAL A 79 -6.20 12.30 38.45
N ASP A 80 -5.41 13.37 38.47
CA ASP A 80 -4.75 13.90 39.66
C ASP A 80 -5.79 14.28 40.73
N PHE A 81 -6.82 14.99 40.32
CA PHE A 81 -7.89 15.39 41.22
C PHE A 81 -8.69 14.18 41.76
N SER A 82 -8.98 13.21 40.92
CA SER A 82 -9.60 11.94 41.31
C SER A 82 -8.75 11.19 42.33
N ASN A 83 -7.45 11.10 42.14
CA ASN A 83 -6.51 10.48 43.06
C ASN A 83 -6.45 11.24 44.40
N TRP A 84 -6.47 12.59 44.35
CA TRP A 84 -6.53 13.42 45.53
C TRP A 84 -7.83 13.15 46.33
N LEU A 85 -9.00 13.08 45.68
CA LEU A 85 -10.26 12.75 46.30
C LEU A 85 -10.23 11.35 46.99
N ARG A 86 -9.68 10.34 46.31
CA ARG A 86 -9.50 8.98 46.87
C ARG A 86 -8.66 9.00 48.14
N ASN A 87 -7.55 9.70 48.13
CA ASN A 87 -6.60 9.76 49.26
C ASN A 87 -7.18 10.56 50.42
N THR A 88 -8.01 11.56 50.14
CA THR A 88 -8.58 12.47 51.13
C THR A 88 -9.86 11.91 51.78
N LEU A 89 -10.52 10.95 51.11
CA LEU A 89 -11.81 10.41 51.51
C LEU A 89 -11.87 9.94 52.99
N TYR A 90 -10.78 9.35 53.45
CA TYR A 90 -10.69 8.84 54.83
C TYR A 90 -10.49 9.91 55.90
N SER A 91 -10.16 11.13 55.48
CA SER A 91 -9.91 12.28 56.36
C SER A 91 -11.11 13.21 56.51
N ILE A 92 -12.17 13.00 55.74
CA ILE A 92 -13.38 13.83 55.75
C ILE A 92 -14.54 13.13 56.43
N LYS A 93 -15.48 13.92 56.96
CA LYS A 93 -16.72 13.39 57.54
C LYS A 93 -17.81 13.42 56.49
N LEU A 94 -18.17 12.22 55.97
CA LEU A 94 -19.26 12.08 55.01
C LEU A 94 -20.63 12.36 55.67
N PRO A 95 -21.61 12.84 54.88
CA PRO A 95 -23.00 12.94 55.32
C PRO A 95 -23.55 11.59 55.84
N GLN A 96 -24.42 11.61 56.84
CA GLN A 96 -24.94 10.40 57.47
C GLN A 96 -25.67 9.53 56.44
N GLU A 97 -26.48 10.11 55.61
CA GLU A 97 -27.21 9.45 54.53
C GLU A 97 -26.32 8.70 53.54
N VAL A 98 -25.13 9.26 53.25
CA VAL A 98 -24.13 8.63 52.39
C VAL A 98 -23.45 7.45 53.10
N ASN A 99 -23.22 7.60 54.43
CA ASN A 99 -22.68 6.52 55.26
C ASN A 99 -23.69 5.36 55.45
N ASP A 100 -24.96 5.69 55.61
CA ASP A 100 -26.03 4.71 55.83
C ASP A 100 -26.32 3.90 54.54
N ALA A 101 -26.02 4.45 53.39
CA ALA A 101 -26.13 3.76 52.09
C ALA A 101 -24.97 2.78 51.79
N LYS A 102 -24.05 2.56 52.74
CA LYS A 102 -22.93 1.62 52.56
C LYS A 102 -23.42 0.18 52.55
N PRO A 103 -23.06 -0.63 51.55
CA PRO A 103 -23.17 -2.08 51.65
C PRO A 103 -22.33 -2.62 52.82
N GLU A 104 -22.83 -3.64 53.50
CA GLU A 104 -22.12 -4.26 54.61
C GLU A 104 -20.73 -4.77 54.17
N GLY A 105 -19.67 -4.37 54.89
CA GLY A 105 -18.27 -4.74 54.55
C GLY A 105 -17.55 -3.85 53.55
N VAL A 106 -18.15 -2.78 53.02
CA VAL A 106 -17.51 -1.84 52.08
C VAL A 106 -17.10 -0.57 52.80
N LEU A 107 -15.83 -0.17 52.65
CA LEU A 107 -15.27 1.03 53.30
C LEU A 107 -15.76 2.33 52.67
N ILE A 108 -16.14 2.30 51.36
CA ILE A 108 -16.54 3.47 50.57
C ILE A 108 -17.95 3.23 50.02
N PRO A 109 -18.90 4.19 50.12
CA PRO A 109 -20.21 4.09 49.50
C PRO A 109 -20.07 3.92 47.98
N TRP A 110 -20.78 2.96 47.42
CA TRP A 110 -20.74 2.62 45.99
C TRP A 110 -20.93 3.82 45.04
N PRO A 111 -21.87 4.77 45.30
CA PRO A 111 -22.03 5.96 44.49
C PRO A 111 -20.76 6.83 44.39
N MET A 112 -20.01 6.96 45.50
CA MET A 112 -18.78 7.72 45.55
C MET A 112 -17.67 7.04 44.76
N PHE A 113 -17.55 5.72 44.85
CA PHE A 113 -16.55 5.00 44.05
C PHE A 113 -16.78 5.19 42.56
N ASN A 114 -18.02 5.12 42.11
CA ASN A 114 -18.39 5.38 40.72
C ASN A 114 -18.05 6.81 40.28
N ILE A 115 -18.31 7.81 41.12
CA ILE A 115 -18.02 9.20 40.78
C ILE A 115 -16.50 9.43 40.67
N ILE A 116 -15.74 8.97 41.66
CA ILE A 116 -14.27 9.09 41.64
C ILE A 116 -13.69 8.38 40.42
N SER A 117 -14.20 7.19 40.09
CA SER A 117 -13.77 6.44 38.92
C SER A 117 -14.18 7.12 37.60
N ASN A 118 -15.35 7.74 37.59
CA ASN A 118 -15.88 8.40 36.39
C ASN A 118 -15.39 9.84 36.21
N LEU A 119 -14.88 10.52 37.24
CA LEU A 119 -14.27 11.84 37.09
C LEU A 119 -13.11 11.82 36.09
N GLU A 120 -12.43 10.71 35.97
CA GLU A 120 -11.37 10.50 34.95
C GLU A 120 -11.95 10.52 33.52
N CYS A 121 -13.22 10.19 33.36
CA CYS A 121 -13.94 10.19 32.09
C CYS A 121 -14.64 11.51 31.78
N TYR A 122 -14.81 12.39 32.78
CA TYR A 122 -15.55 13.66 32.65
C TYR A 122 -14.61 14.86 32.40
N ALA A 123 -13.66 14.70 31.51
CA ALA A 123 -12.85 15.83 31.02
C ALA A 123 -13.64 16.72 30.02
N VAL A 124 -14.96 16.76 30.14
CA VAL A 124 -15.84 17.54 29.26
C VAL A 124 -16.28 18.84 29.96
N ARG A 125 -16.49 19.89 29.16
CA ARG A 125 -16.85 21.21 29.68
C ARG A 125 -18.22 21.26 30.33
N THR A 126 -19.19 20.56 29.78
CA THR A 126 -20.59 20.56 30.21
C THR A 126 -21.13 19.15 30.35
N ILE A 127 -22.06 18.98 31.30
CA ILE A 127 -22.67 17.68 31.60
C ILE A 127 -23.78 17.37 30.58
N SER A 128 -23.76 16.17 30.05
CA SER A 128 -24.84 15.64 29.18
C SER A 128 -26.10 15.29 30.00
N GLU A 129 -27.23 15.08 29.29
CA GLU A 129 -28.47 14.62 29.92
C GLU A 129 -28.31 13.28 30.63
N GLU A 130 -27.60 12.36 29.98
CA GLU A 130 -27.32 11.03 30.54
C GLU A 130 -26.48 11.12 31.82
N THR A 131 -25.42 11.93 31.79
CA THR A 131 -24.54 12.16 32.93
C THR A 131 -25.27 12.86 34.08
N ALA A 132 -26.13 13.83 33.78
CA ALA A 132 -26.95 14.52 34.79
C ALA A 132 -27.93 13.53 35.47
N LYS A 133 -28.51 12.62 34.69
CA LYS A 133 -29.40 11.58 35.23
C LYS A 133 -28.65 10.66 36.20
N ILE A 134 -27.47 10.15 35.80
CA ILE A 134 -26.63 9.29 36.66
C ILE A 134 -26.28 9.99 37.97
N PHE A 135 -25.88 11.26 37.93
CA PHE A 135 -25.53 12.01 39.13
C PHE A 135 -26.72 12.32 40.02
N ASN A 136 -27.89 12.63 39.47
CA ASN A 136 -29.09 12.84 40.27
C ASN A 136 -29.59 11.56 40.93
N GLU A 137 -29.43 10.41 40.31
CA GLU A 137 -29.74 9.10 40.92
C GLU A 137 -28.77 8.80 42.07
N ALA A 138 -27.47 9.09 41.90
CA ALA A 138 -26.44 8.88 42.92
C ALA A 138 -26.52 9.89 44.09
N PHE A 139 -26.93 11.13 43.80
CA PHE A 139 -26.99 12.25 44.77
C PHE A 139 -28.32 13.01 44.66
N PRO A 140 -29.42 12.44 45.14
CA PRO A 140 -30.77 13.03 45.01
C PRO A 140 -30.89 14.45 45.60
N ASN A 141 -30.04 14.79 46.56
CA ASN A 141 -30.02 16.09 47.23
C ASN A 141 -29.13 17.13 46.50
N VAL A 142 -28.45 16.72 45.44
CA VAL A 142 -27.60 17.62 44.65
C VAL A 142 -28.24 17.83 43.29
N HIS A 143 -29.09 18.82 43.15
CA HIS A 143 -29.78 19.09 41.88
C HIS A 143 -28.79 19.46 40.75
N ILE A 144 -28.71 18.58 39.77
CA ILE A 144 -27.79 18.68 38.62
C ILE A 144 -28.61 18.72 37.32
N HIS A 145 -28.32 19.70 36.46
CA HIS A 145 -29.01 19.87 35.17
C HIS A 145 -28.07 19.62 34.02
N ALA A 146 -28.58 19.08 32.93
CA ALA A 146 -27.87 19.01 31.68
C ALA A 146 -27.45 20.41 31.21
N GLY A 147 -26.24 20.53 30.58
CA GLY A 147 -25.67 21.78 30.17
C GLY A 147 -24.94 22.59 31.26
N GLU A 148 -24.99 22.14 32.55
CA GLU A 148 -24.16 22.76 33.57
C GLU A 148 -22.67 22.50 33.32
N LYS A 149 -21.81 23.47 33.71
CA LYS A 149 -20.35 23.28 33.65
C LYS A 149 -19.94 22.13 34.56
N THR A 150 -19.15 21.20 34.05
CA THR A 150 -18.66 20.03 34.78
C THR A 150 -17.98 20.42 36.09
N SER A 151 -17.11 21.44 36.07
CA SER A 151 -16.48 21.94 37.31
C SER A 151 -17.50 22.40 38.37
N ARG A 152 -18.60 23.03 37.95
CA ARG A 152 -19.67 23.45 38.88
C ARG A 152 -20.37 22.24 39.49
N VAL A 153 -20.67 21.23 38.68
CA VAL A 153 -21.32 19.98 39.13
C VAL A 153 -20.41 19.23 40.09
N VAL A 154 -19.14 19.05 39.73
CA VAL A 154 -18.16 18.39 40.60
C VAL A 154 -18.00 19.16 41.93
N ASN A 155 -17.94 20.49 41.89
CA ASN A 155 -17.88 21.29 43.12
C ASN A 155 -19.14 21.11 44.01
N LYS A 156 -20.34 21.05 43.40
CA LYS A 156 -21.60 20.77 44.16
C LYS A 156 -21.52 19.44 44.89
N ILE A 157 -21.09 18.39 44.16
CA ILE A 157 -20.94 17.04 44.70
C ILE A 157 -19.88 17.00 45.81
N CYS A 158 -18.69 17.54 45.56
CA CYS A 158 -17.61 17.57 46.54
C CYS A 158 -17.99 18.37 47.80
N THR A 159 -18.74 19.48 47.64
CA THR A 159 -19.27 20.26 48.76
C THR A 159 -20.29 19.50 49.57
N TYR A 160 -21.23 18.81 48.92
CA TYR A 160 -22.21 17.96 49.55
C TYR A 160 -21.54 16.83 50.35
N LEU A 161 -20.47 16.24 49.82
CA LEU A 161 -19.72 15.17 50.46
C LEU A 161 -18.77 15.66 51.57
N GLY A 162 -18.59 16.97 51.73
CA GLY A 162 -17.76 17.56 52.78
C GLY A 162 -16.27 17.74 52.41
N PHE A 163 -15.87 17.48 51.18
CA PHE A 163 -14.48 17.69 50.74
C PHE A 163 -14.04 19.16 50.84
N ASN A 164 -14.99 20.11 50.71
CA ASN A 164 -14.72 21.54 50.83
C ASN A 164 -14.23 21.96 52.23
N GLN A 165 -14.35 21.08 53.24
CA GLN A 165 -13.83 21.34 54.60
C GLN A 165 -12.34 20.98 54.71
N HIS A 166 -11.77 20.27 53.76
CA HIS A 166 -10.34 19.95 53.74
C HIS A 166 -9.51 21.20 53.37
N PRO A 167 -8.41 21.50 54.08
CA PRO A 167 -7.62 22.72 53.88
C PRO A 167 -7.12 22.90 52.44
N ASP A 168 -6.75 21.79 51.77
CA ASP A 168 -6.18 21.83 50.41
C ASP A 168 -7.22 21.75 49.28
N TYR A 169 -8.50 21.63 49.61
CA TYR A 169 -9.58 21.43 48.61
C TYR A 169 -9.58 22.54 47.56
N ASN A 170 -9.57 23.80 48.01
CA ASN A 170 -9.64 24.92 47.06
C ASN A 170 -8.45 24.94 46.09
N LYS A 171 -7.28 24.54 46.56
CA LYS A 171 -6.07 24.49 45.72
C LYS A 171 -6.16 23.40 44.68
N GLU A 172 -6.53 22.17 45.07
CA GLU A 172 -6.58 21.04 44.17
C GLU A 172 -7.80 21.11 43.23
N PHE A 173 -8.94 21.61 43.74
CA PHE A 173 -10.09 21.91 42.90
C PHE A 173 -9.85 22.99 41.87
N ALA A 174 -9.09 24.06 42.21
CA ALA A 174 -8.75 25.12 41.27
C ALA A 174 -7.93 24.57 40.10
N LYS A 175 -6.91 23.74 40.35
CA LYS A 175 -6.13 23.08 39.28
C LYS A 175 -7.02 22.27 38.34
N TYR A 176 -7.95 21.50 38.90
CA TYR A 176 -8.91 20.72 38.12
C TYR A 176 -9.84 21.63 37.32
N ALA A 177 -10.44 22.65 37.95
CA ALA A 177 -11.38 23.56 37.32
C ALA A 177 -10.71 24.39 36.19
N ASP A 178 -9.47 24.80 36.41
CA ASP A 178 -8.67 25.54 35.40
C ASP A 178 -8.36 24.62 34.21
N SER A 179 -8.11 23.34 34.43
CA SER A 179 -7.88 22.36 33.36
C SER A 179 -9.11 22.15 32.47
N LEU A 180 -10.32 22.37 33.01
CA LEU A 180 -11.58 22.31 32.26
C LEU A 180 -11.91 23.64 31.55
N SER A 181 -11.13 24.69 31.77
CA SER A 181 -11.31 25.95 31.05
C SER A 181 -10.92 25.78 29.59
N PRO A 182 -11.77 26.21 28.66
CA PRO A 182 -11.44 26.09 27.26
C PRO A 182 -10.24 26.97 26.92
N LEU A 183 -9.20 26.36 26.37
CA LEU A 183 -8.14 27.07 25.69
C LEU A 183 -8.57 27.24 24.23
N ILE A 184 -8.83 28.49 23.85
CA ILE A 184 -9.07 28.80 22.43
C ILE A 184 -7.70 28.79 21.73
N ILE A 185 -7.49 27.80 20.91
CA ILE A 185 -6.29 27.71 20.06
C ILE A 185 -6.71 28.04 18.65
N LYS A 186 -6.05 29.03 18.05
CA LYS A 186 -6.22 29.34 16.63
C LYS A 186 -5.41 28.35 15.80
N ARG A 187 -6.06 27.75 14.82
CA ARG A 187 -5.45 26.87 13.84
C ARG A 187 -5.90 27.24 12.44
N HIS A 188 -5.04 26.96 11.46
CA HIS A 188 -5.50 26.91 10.09
C HIS A 188 -6.11 25.53 9.81
N THR A 189 -7.33 25.55 9.29
CA THR A 189 -7.99 24.36 8.74
C THR A 189 -7.92 24.45 7.24
N VAL A 190 -7.39 23.40 6.61
CA VAL A 190 -7.11 23.35 5.18
C VAL A 190 -7.79 22.14 4.59
N LEU A 191 -8.68 22.35 3.62
CA LEU A 191 -9.22 21.31 2.76
C LEU A 191 -8.51 21.42 1.40
N SER A 192 -7.71 20.42 1.05
CA SER A 192 -6.75 20.50 -0.04
C SER A 192 -6.96 19.49 -1.14
N LEU A 193 -6.67 19.93 -2.36
CA LEU A 193 -6.49 19.12 -3.57
C LEU A 193 -5.05 19.20 -4.09
N ASN A 194 -4.15 19.90 -3.40
CA ASN A 194 -2.76 20.10 -3.81
C ASN A 194 -2.02 18.75 -3.85
N PRO A 195 -1.33 18.39 -4.96
CA PRO A 195 -0.56 17.16 -5.06
C PRO A 195 0.42 16.95 -3.91
N LEU A 196 1.06 18.03 -3.46
CA LEU A 196 2.04 18.02 -2.38
C LEU A 196 1.42 17.67 -1.01
N ASP A 197 0.14 17.98 -0.81
CA ASP A 197 -0.56 17.60 0.40
C ASP A 197 -0.86 16.10 0.48
N TYR A 198 -1.01 15.43 -0.65
CA TYR A 198 -1.11 13.96 -0.67
C TYR A 198 0.23 13.31 -0.36
N LEU A 199 1.32 13.79 -0.96
CA LEU A 199 2.67 13.29 -0.66
C LEU A 199 3.07 13.51 0.80
N THR A 200 2.66 14.64 1.39
CA THR A 200 2.97 15.02 2.77
C THR A 200 1.86 14.75 3.77
N MET A 201 0.81 13.99 3.39
CA MET A 201 -0.36 13.81 4.26
C MET A 201 -0.07 13.09 5.58
N SER A 202 1.08 12.44 5.68
CA SER A 202 1.57 11.80 6.90
C SER A 202 2.65 12.60 7.63
N PHE A 203 2.93 13.84 7.19
CA PHE A 203 3.90 14.72 7.85
C PHE A 203 3.28 15.39 9.06
N GLY A 204 2.95 14.58 10.05
CA GLY A 204 2.33 15.03 11.29
C GLY A 204 3.29 15.73 12.25
N ASN A 205 2.72 16.45 13.21
CA ASN A 205 3.44 16.97 14.35
C ASN A 205 3.52 15.85 15.42
N SER A 206 4.65 15.17 15.46
CA SER A 206 4.90 14.00 16.32
C SER A 206 4.07 12.74 16.00
N TRP A 207 3.59 12.61 14.78
CA TRP A 207 2.92 11.40 14.30
C TRP A 207 3.20 11.17 12.81
N ALA A 208 3.06 9.92 12.38
CA ALA A 208 3.06 9.49 10.98
C ALA A 208 1.94 8.47 10.74
N SER A 209 1.63 8.19 9.48
CA SER A 209 0.74 7.10 9.07
C SER A 209 1.44 6.25 8.01
N CYS A 210 0.84 5.13 7.65
CA CYS A 210 1.39 4.21 6.66
C CYS A 210 1.56 4.83 5.26
N HIS A 211 0.73 5.80 4.89
CA HIS A 211 0.84 6.54 3.64
C HIS A 211 1.88 7.66 3.77
N THR A 212 3.14 7.33 3.71
CA THR A 212 4.24 8.28 3.80
C THR A 212 5.32 8.00 2.75
N ILE A 213 5.87 9.06 2.18
CA ILE A 213 7.05 8.99 1.32
C ILE A 213 8.37 8.94 2.13
N ASP A 214 8.31 9.09 3.44
CA ASP A 214 9.48 9.01 4.33
C ASP A 214 9.86 7.55 4.62
N LYS A 215 10.40 6.87 3.61
CA LYS A 215 10.76 5.45 3.66
C LYS A 215 11.89 5.10 4.65
N HIS A 216 12.65 6.09 5.08
CA HIS A 216 13.77 5.90 6.01
C HIS A 216 13.54 6.54 7.37
N ASN A 217 12.32 6.97 7.66
CA ASN A 217 11.98 7.69 8.89
C ASN A 217 12.93 8.86 9.20
N LYS A 218 13.33 9.62 8.18
CA LYS A 218 14.19 10.80 8.31
C LYS A 218 13.65 11.84 9.30
N ARG A 219 12.32 11.88 9.43
CA ARG A 219 11.62 12.76 10.37
C ARG A 219 11.63 12.25 11.81
N GLY A 220 12.11 11.01 12.07
CA GLY A 220 12.18 10.43 13.41
C GLY A 220 10.81 10.25 14.08
N MET A 221 9.77 9.94 13.32
CA MET A 221 8.41 9.82 13.85
C MET A 221 8.21 8.47 14.54
N PRO A 222 7.48 8.45 15.68
CA PRO A 222 7.10 7.19 16.31
C PRO A 222 6.15 6.41 15.38
N ASN A 223 6.27 5.09 15.38
CA ASN A 223 5.46 4.19 14.55
C ASN A 223 5.55 4.49 13.04
N SER A 224 6.73 4.87 12.57
CA SER A 224 6.97 5.00 11.13
C SER A 224 6.78 3.63 10.46
N TYR A 225 6.08 3.66 9.33
CA TYR A 225 5.86 2.47 8.48
C TYR A 225 6.90 2.35 7.35
N GLU A 226 7.98 3.13 7.43
CA GLU A 226 9.10 3.10 6.48
C GLU A 226 8.66 3.21 5.01
N GLY A 227 7.59 3.97 4.76
CA GLY A 227 7.05 4.17 3.42
C GLY A 227 6.30 2.97 2.82
N MET A 228 5.89 2.00 3.64
CA MET A 228 5.22 0.76 3.21
C MET A 228 4.08 0.98 2.19
N TYR A 229 3.37 2.11 2.30
CA TYR A 229 2.28 2.46 1.39
C TYR A 229 2.51 3.83 0.74
N SER A 230 3.73 4.13 0.34
CA SER A 230 4.07 5.41 -0.30
C SER A 230 3.30 5.62 -1.60
N SER A 231 3.09 4.57 -2.39
CA SER A 231 2.28 4.59 -3.61
C SER A 231 0.81 4.95 -3.35
N GLY A 232 0.28 4.64 -2.17
CA GLY A 232 -1.07 5.05 -1.77
C GLY A 232 -1.25 6.57 -1.71
N THR A 233 -0.17 7.34 -1.52
CA THR A 233 -0.23 8.81 -1.62
C THR A 233 -0.58 9.26 -3.03
N ILE A 234 -0.01 8.60 -4.04
CA ILE A 234 -0.27 8.86 -5.45
C ILE A 234 -1.67 8.40 -5.83
N SER A 235 -2.09 7.22 -5.38
CA SER A 235 -3.45 6.73 -5.63
C SER A 235 -4.53 7.69 -5.14
N TYR A 236 -4.41 8.24 -3.93
CA TYR A 236 -5.32 9.28 -3.43
C TYR A 236 -5.21 10.59 -4.21
N MET A 237 -4.00 10.97 -4.60
CA MET A 237 -3.76 12.15 -5.43
C MET A 237 -4.53 12.06 -6.76
N LEU A 238 -4.48 10.91 -7.42
CA LEU A 238 -5.09 10.66 -8.73
C LEU A 238 -6.59 10.34 -8.64
N ASP A 239 -7.09 9.90 -7.50
CA ASP A 239 -8.50 9.61 -7.32
C ASP A 239 -9.36 10.89 -7.41
N LYS A 240 -10.32 10.88 -8.30
CA LYS A 240 -11.23 12.02 -8.57
C LYS A 240 -12.06 12.48 -7.36
N THR A 241 -12.28 11.60 -6.36
CA THR A 241 -13.17 11.86 -5.21
C THR A 241 -12.44 12.36 -3.96
N SER A 242 -11.15 12.06 -3.84
CA SER A 242 -10.38 12.25 -2.60
C SER A 242 -9.94 13.68 -2.35
N MET A 243 -10.05 14.11 -1.10
CA MET A 243 -9.59 15.39 -0.58
C MET A 243 -8.86 15.17 0.75
N VAL A 244 -7.85 15.99 1.02
CA VAL A 244 -7.10 15.97 2.30
C VAL A 244 -7.56 17.13 3.17
N LEU A 245 -8.15 16.82 4.33
CA LEU A 245 -8.38 17.82 5.38
C LEU A 245 -7.31 17.70 6.45
N TYR A 246 -6.73 18.81 6.83
CA TYR A 246 -5.79 18.86 7.95
C TYR A 246 -5.85 20.19 8.69
N THR A 247 -5.29 20.21 9.90
CA THR A 247 -5.07 21.43 10.65
C THR A 247 -3.59 21.63 10.91
N THR A 248 -3.17 22.87 10.90
CA THR A 248 -1.81 23.30 11.20
C THR A 248 -1.82 24.48 12.16
N ASP A 249 -0.66 24.82 12.74
CA ASP A 249 -0.53 25.93 13.67
C ASP A 249 -0.75 27.27 12.95
N ALA A 250 -1.63 28.11 13.50
CA ALA A 250 -1.94 29.43 12.97
C ALA A 250 -0.86 30.50 13.26
N SER A 251 0.22 30.14 13.98
CA SER A 251 1.32 31.09 14.27
C SER A 251 2.12 31.47 13.02
N ASN A 252 2.02 30.70 11.96
CA ASN A 252 2.61 30.98 10.67
C ASN A 252 1.56 31.56 9.72
N GLU A 253 1.64 32.80 9.35
CA GLU A 253 0.91 33.37 8.19
C GLU A 253 1.49 32.79 6.90
N ALA A 254 1.42 31.48 6.75
CA ALA A 254 2.21 30.79 5.76
C ALA A 254 1.48 30.59 4.45
N MET A 255 2.08 31.07 3.43
CA MET A 255 2.04 30.48 2.10
C MET A 255 2.76 29.12 2.15
N ASN A 256 2.32 28.13 1.37
CA ASN A 256 2.78 26.73 1.35
C ASN A 256 2.34 25.92 2.58
N TYR A 257 1.03 25.74 2.70
CA TYR A 257 0.44 24.95 3.77
C TYR A 257 0.96 23.53 3.82
N TRP A 258 1.27 22.93 2.67
CA TRP A 258 1.77 21.57 2.57
C TRP A 258 3.12 21.34 3.31
N LYS A 259 3.95 22.39 3.45
CA LYS A 259 5.22 22.34 4.20
C LYS A 259 5.02 22.34 5.71
N GLN A 260 3.84 22.73 6.18
CA GLN A 260 3.58 22.84 7.61
C GLN A 260 3.32 21.46 8.24
N PRO A 261 3.86 21.20 9.45
CA PRO A 261 3.52 20.00 10.19
C PRO A 261 2.02 19.94 10.46
N LYS A 262 1.41 18.80 10.13
CA LYS A 262 -0.02 18.59 10.32
C LYS A 262 -0.30 18.18 11.76
N ILE A 263 -1.14 18.94 12.45
CA ILE A 263 -1.56 18.60 13.82
C ILE A 263 -2.43 17.35 13.76
N ASN A 264 -3.37 17.32 12.82
CA ASN A 264 -4.14 16.13 12.47
C ASN A 264 -4.50 16.14 10.99
N ARG A 265 -4.90 15.00 10.47
CA ARG A 265 -5.29 14.82 9.07
C ARG A 265 -6.42 13.82 8.96
N GLN A 266 -7.33 14.09 8.03
CA GLN A 266 -8.42 13.21 7.67
C GLN A 266 -8.67 13.26 6.16
N MET A 267 -8.91 12.09 5.55
CA MET A 267 -9.35 12.03 4.17
C MET A 267 -10.87 12.17 4.09
N PHE A 268 -11.33 12.82 3.04
CA PHE A 268 -12.73 12.88 2.64
C PHE A 268 -12.85 12.50 1.17
N HIS A 269 -13.97 11.88 0.82
CA HIS A 269 -14.26 11.48 -0.56
C HIS A 269 -15.63 12.01 -0.92
N TYR A 270 -15.72 12.70 -2.06
CA TYR A 270 -16.98 13.22 -2.57
C TYR A 270 -17.24 12.73 -3.98
N GLY A 271 -18.37 12.10 -4.19
CA GLY A 271 -18.84 11.65 -5.49
C GLY A 271 -20.31 11.25 -5.40
N GLU A 272 -21.05 11.39 -6.51
CA GLU A 272 -22.45 10.99 -6.61
C GLU A 272 -23.31 11.54 -5.46
N GLU A 273 -23.10 12.82 -5.11
CA GLU A 273 -23.86 13.52 -4.07
C GLU A 273 -23.66 12.95 -2.66
N LYS A 274 -22.61 12.16 -2.46
CA LYS A 274 -22.23 11.57 -1.17
C LYS A 274 -20.91 12.13 -0.70
N LEU A 275 -20.81 12.35 0.59
CA LEU A 275 -19.57 12.71 1.28
C LEU A 275 -19.19 11.59 2.26
N ILE A 276 -18.05 10.98 2.04
CA ILE A 276 -17.55 9.93 2.90
C ILE A 276 -16.38 10.46 3.73
N GLN A 277 -16.45 10.24 5.03
CA GLN A 277 -15.43 10.65 5.98
C GLN A 277 -14.49 9.48 6.28
N GLY A 278 -13.21 9.61 5.97
CA GLY A 278 -12.19 8.61 6.20
C GLY A 278 -11.64 8.60 7.63
N ARG A 279 -10.47 7.97 7.80
CA ARG A 279 -9.80 7.83 9.09
C ARG A 279 -9.12 9.13 9.51
N LEU A 280 -9.25 9.48 10.80
CA LEU A 280 -8.53 10.59 11.41
C LEU A 280 -7.16 10.13 11.92
N TYR A 281 -6.13 10.93 11.70
CA TYR A 281 -4.78 10.76 12.24
C TYR A 281 -4.36 12.00 13.05
N PRO A 282 -3.60 11.84 14.16
CA PRO A 282 -3.22 10.57 14.75
C PRO A 282 -4.42 9.78 15.24
N GLN A 283 -4.27 8.45 15.30
CA GLN A 283 -5.27 7.59 15.93
C GLN A 283 -5.14 7.69 17.44
N ASP A 284 -5.94 8.55 18.04
CA ASP A 284 -6.12 8.55 19.49
C ASP A 284 -7.28 7.63 19.86
N ASN A 285 -7.06 6.75 20.81
CA ASN A 285 -8.10 5.84 21.32
C ASN A 285 -9.27 6.60 21.96
N ASP A 286 -9.08 7.87 22.34
CA ASP A 286 -10.07 8.75 22.95
C ASP A 286 -10.75 9.70 21.96
N SER A 287 -10.33 9.73 20.69
CA SER A 287 -10.77 10.71 19.69
C SER A 287 -12.14 10.41 19.07
N ASN A 288 -12.91 9.54 19.67
CA ASN A 288 -14.20 9.09 19.12
C ASN A 288 -15.26 10.17 18.91
N GLY A 289 -14.97 11.45 19.16
CA GLY A 289 -16.00 12.45 18.97
C GLY A 289 -15.53 13.85 18.62
N GLU A 290 -14.41 14.30 19.16
CA GLU A 290 -14.15 15.75 19.22
C GLU A 290 -13.73 16.37 17.89
N ALA A 291 -12.91 15.70 17.09
CA ALA A 291 -12.50 16.20 15.78
C ALA A 291 -13.35 15.68 14.62
N TYR A 292 -13.87 14.46 14.72
CA TYR A 292 -14.66 13.85 13.66
C TYR A 292 -15.91 14.65 13.28
N THR A 293 -16.70 15.03 14.27
CA THR A 293 -17.94 15.79 14.02
C THR A 293 -17.67 17.20 13.51
N PRO A 294 -16.80 18.01 14.10
CA PRO A 294 -16.43 19.31 13.57
C PRO A 294 -15.90 19.25 12.13
N TYR A 295 -14.99 18.32 11.83
CA TYR A 295 -14.41 18.20 10.48
C TYR A 295 -15.45 17.79 9.46
N ARG A 296 -16.32 16.83 9.79
CA ARG A 296 -17.43 16.46 8.92
C ARG A 296 -18.31 17.64 8.63
N ASN A 297 -18.71 18.40 9.64
CA ASN A 297 -19.61 19.55 9.49
C ASN A 297 -18.96 20.63 8.60
N ILE A 298 -17.67 20.90 8.79
CA ILE A 298 -16.90 21.85 7.98
C ILE A 298 -16.89 21.42 6.51
N VAL A 299 -16.48 20.17 6.23
CA VAL A 299 -16.37 19.68 4.86
C VAL A 299 -17.75 19.57 4.22
N GLN A 300 -18.75 19.08 4.95
CA GLN A 300 -20.14 19.04 4.48
C GLN A 300 -20.65 20.42 4.08
N GLN A 301 -20.38 21.44 4.88
CA GLN A 301 -20.77 22.80 4.57
C GLN A 301 -20.07 23.33 3.31
N ILE A 302 -18.77 23.12 3.18
CA ILE A 302 -17.98 23.53 2.02
C ILE A 302 -18.52 22.84 0.76
N ILE A 303 -18.64 21.52 0.77
CA ILE A 303 -19.10 20.74 -0.39
C ILE A 303 -20.53 21.11 -0.77
N SER A 304 -21.43 21.25 0.19
CA SER A 304 -22.80 21.70 -0.08
C SER A 304 -22.85 23.07 -0.73
N GLN A 305 -21.96 23.98 -0.33
CA GLN A 305 -21.90 25.34 -0.89
C GLN A 305 -21.32 25.35 -2.31
N ILE A 306 -20.22 24.64 -2.55
CA ILE A 306 -19.52 24.70 -3.86
C ILE A 306 -20.22 23.91 -4.96
N PHE A 307 -20.99 22.88 -4.59
CA PHE A 307 -21.80 22.10 -5.53
C PHE A 307 -23.29 22.48 -5.54
N ASP A 308 -23.69 23.47 -4.71
CA ASP A 308 -25.11 23.88 -4.55
C ASP A 308 -26.04 22.70 -4.17
N PHE A 309 -25.58 21.88 -3.24
CA PHE A 309 -26.25 20.66 -2.80
C PHE A 309 -26.60 20.68 -1.30
N PRO A 310 -27.72 21.34 -0.89
CA PRO A 310 -28.02 21.59 0.52
C PRO A 310 -28.31 20.33 1.32
N ASN A 311 -28.68 19.22 0.69
CA ASN A 311 -29.06 17.96 1.33
C ASN A 311 -28.01 16.87 1.13
N LEU A 312 -26.75 17.24 1.12
CA LEU A 312 -25.64 16.31 0.96
C LEU A 312 -25.71 15.18 1.97
N TRP A 313 -25.78 13.95 1.48
CA TRP A 313 -25.73 12.78 2.32
C TRP A 313 -24.30 12.49 2.78
N THR A 314 -24.08 12.48 4.09
CA THR A 314 -22.76 12.27 4.66
C THR A 314 -22.72 10.94 5.40
N VAL A 315 -21.85 10.06 4.94
CA VAL A 315 -21.55 8.80 5.61
C VAL A 315 -20.52 9.03 6.69
N LYS A 316 -20.88 8.71 7.91
CA LYS A 316 -19.94 8.72 9.04
C LYS A 316 -19.07 7.48 8.95
N ARG A 317 -17.77 7.64 9.22
CA ARG A 317 -16.95 6.48 9.51
C ARG A 317 -17.55 5.73 10.70
N GLY A 318 -18.09 4.60 10.42
CA GLY A 318 -18.40 3.56 11.39
C GLY A 318 -17.94 2.29 10.71
N SER A 319 -17.46 1.36 11.44
CA SER A 319 -16.81 0.15 10.94
C SER A 319 -17.54 -0.58 9.80
N GLU A 320 -18.85 -0.43 9.71
CA GLU A 320 -19.66 -1.12 8.72
C GLU A 320 -20.13 -0.21 7.57
N ALA A 321 -20.35 1.07 7.84
CA ALA A 321 -20.97 1.98 6.86
C ALA A 321 -20.00 2.45 5.77
N SER A 322 -18.70 2.54 6.03
CA SER A 322 -17.73 2.97 5.02
C SER A 322 -17.39 1.87 4.01
N SER A 323 -17.41 0.61 4.42
CA SER A 323 -17.20 -0.53 3.51
C SER A 323 -18.40 -0.78 2.59
N GLU A 324 -19.60 -0.34 2.96
CA GLU A 324 -20.80 -0.46 2.11
C GLU A 324 -20.87 0.56 0.99
N TYR A 325 -20.12 1.67 1.10
CA TYR A 325 -20.25 2.82 0.19
C TYR A 325 -18.98 3.19 -0.56
N ILE A 326 -17.88 2.48 -0.33
CA ILE A 326 -16.59 2.71 -0.98
C ILE A 326 -16.21 1.47 -1.77
N ILE A 327 -15.96 1.64 -3.06
CA ILE A 327 -15.32 0.66 -3.92
C ILE A 327 -13.91 1.14 -4.17
N SER A 328 -12.91 0.33 -3.84
CA SER A 328 -11.53 0.55 -4.23
C SER A 328 -11.30 -0.06 -5.62
N GLU A 329 -10.90 0.73 -6.59
CA GLU A 329 -10.43 0.23 -7.89
C GLU A 329 -8.94 -0.05 -7.88
N GLY A 330 -8.20 0.59 -7.00
CA GLY A 330 -6.81 0.25 -6.76
C GLY A 330 -6.74 -1.05 -5.95
N THR A 331 -5.97 -2.01 -6.41
CA THR A 331 -5.58 -3.15 -5.60
C THR A 331 -4.89 -2.64 -4.33
N ASN A 332 -5.27 -3.20 -3.19
CA ASN A 332 -4.64 -2.94 -1.89
C ASN A 332 -4.64 -1.48 -1.44
N TYR A 333 -5.84 -0.95 -1.25
CA TYR A 333 -6.02 0.33 -0.61
C TYR A 333 -6.06 0.13 0.92
N PRO A 334 -4.93 0.29 1.66
CA PRO A 334 -4.82 -0.28 3.00
C PRO A 334 -5.74 0.35 4.04
N ASP A 335 -6.15 1.60 3.84
CA ASP A 335 -7.10 2.25 4.76
C ASP A 335 -8.51 1.64 4.68
N TYR A 336 -8.83 0.94 3.60
CA TYR A 336 -10.13 0.30 3.37
C TYR A 336 -10.03 -1.22 3.31
N ASP A 337 -8.85 -1.75 3.10
CA ASP A 337 -8.54 -3.18 3.01
C ASP A 337 -8.65 -3.88 4.38
N HIS A 338 -8.52 -3.14 5.47
CA HIS A 338 -8.70 -3.67 6.82
C HIS A 338 -10.14 -4.02 7.19
N PHE A 339 -11.10 -3.78 6.29
CA PHE A 339 -12.49 -4.16 6.46
C PHE A 339 -12.82 -5.42 5.65
N ASP A 340 -12.17 -6.55 5.94
CA ASP A 340 -12.34 -7.79 5.21
C ASP A 340 -12.04 -7.62 3.69
N ASN A 341 -10.81 -7.86 3.30
CA ASN A 341 -10.32 -7.87 1.91
C ASN A 341 -11.27 -8.51 0.89
N CYS A 342 -12.10 -9.40 1.38
CA CYS A 342 -13.11 -10.08 0.58
C CYS A 342 -14.34 -9.22 0.27
N THR A 343 -14.62 -8.17 1.04
CA THR A 343 -15.87 -7.40 0.90
C THR A 343 -15.75 -6.35 -0.20
N LEU A 344 -14.64 -5.63 -0.27
CA LEU A 344 -14.40 -4.64 -1.33
C LEU A 344 -14.27 -5.29 -2.70
N SER A 345 -13.59 -6.42 -2.82
CA SER A 345 -13.50 -7.17 -4.08
C SER A 345 -14.82 -7.82 -4.52
N ARG A 346 -15.75 -8.10 -3.60
CA ARG A 346 -17.09 -8.61 -3.92
C ARG A 346 -18.04 -7.54 -4.39
N ILE A 347 -17.83 -6.30 -3.99
CA ILE A 347 -18.65 -5.16 -4.38
C ILE A 347 -18.27 -4.68 -5.77
N LYS A 348 -17.06 -4.93 -6.21
CA LYS A 348 -16.62 -4.62 -7.58
C LYS A 348 -17.48 -5.39 -8.59
N GLY A 349 -18.35 -4.65 -9.27
CA GLY A 349 -19.32 -5.21 -10.23
C GLY A 349 -20.75 -5.36 -9.71
N SER A 350 -21.08 -4.93 -8.49
CA SER A 350 -22.47 -4.75 -8.10
C SER A 350 -22.99 -3.45 -8.75
N GLU A 351 -24.08 -3.54 -9.51
CA GLU A 351 -24.78 -2.42 -10.12
C GLU A 351 -25.48 -1.51 -9.08
N ASN A 352 -24.90 -1.39 -7.88
CA ASN A 352 -25.56 -0.69 -6.79
C ASN A 352 -25.14 0.78 -6.83
N GLU A 353 -26.05 1.64 -7.22
CA GLU A 353 -25.90 3.10 -7.38
C GLU A 353 -25.46 3.85 -6.10
N ASN A 354 -25.23 3.12 -5.01
CA ASN A 354 -24.94 3.71 -3.71
C ASN A 354 -23.44 3.79 -3.35
N TYR A 355 -22.53 3.41 -4.25
CA TYR A 355 -21.11 3.39 -3.98
C TYR A 355 -20.37 4.56 -4.60
N ILE A 356 -19.29 4.99 -3.93
CA ILE A 356 -18.27 5.86 -4.50
C ILE A 356 -17.05 5.00 -4.77
N THR A 357 -16.55 5.05 -5.99
CA THR A 357 -15.28 4.44 -6.34
C THR A 357 -14.14 5.34 -5.88
N VAL A 358 -13.23 4.80 -5.09
CA VAL A 358 -12.07 5.51 -4.54
C VAL A 358 -10.79 4.79 -4.96
N GLY A 359 -9.80 5.58 -5.36
CA GLY A 359 -8.51 5.09 -5.79
C GLY A 359 -8.44 4.85 -7.29
N GLU A 360 -7.38 5.32 -7.88
CA GLU A 360 -6.93 4.97 -9.22
C GLU A 360 -5.74 4.03 -9.08
N PRO A 361 -5.45 3.21 -10.09
CA PRO A 361 -4.22 2.44 -10.10
C PRO A 361 -3.04 3.38 -9.85
N PRO A 362 -2.18 3.09 -8.88
CA PRO A 362 -1.08 4.00 -8.57
C PRO A 362 -0.10 4.06 -9.73
N ILE A 363 0.49 5.24 -9.88
CA ILE A 363 1.58 5.47 -10.81
C ILE A 363 2.88 5.48 -10.00
N CYS A 364 3.86 4.73 -10.44
CA CYS A 364 5.18 4.74 -9.83
C CYS A 364 5.79 6.14 -9.91
N ILE A 365 6.20 6.70 -8.76
CA ILE A 365 6.78 8.04 -8.69
C ILE A 365 8.19 8.12 -9.28
N GLU A 366 8.84 6.98 -9.53
CA GLU A 366 10.18 6.92 -10.11
C GLU A 366 10.16 6.79 -11.64
N CYS A 367 9.32 5.91 -12.19
CA CYS A 367 9.28 5.65 -13.64
C CYS A 367 8.03 6.19 -14.35
N GLY A 368 6.92 6.43 -13.64
CA GLY A 368 5.66 6.91 -14.20
C GLY A 368 4.74 5.83 -14.75
N ASP A 369 5.06 4.57 -14.56
CA ASP A 369 4.21 3.47 -15.01
C ASP A 369 3.20 3.05 -13.94
N THR A 370 2.13 2.39 -14.36
CA THR A 370 1.11 1.86 -13.45
C THR A 370 1.71 0.77 -12.58
N HIS A 371 1.46 0.83 -11.29
CA HIS A 371 2.09 -0.02 -10.30
C HIS A 371 1.06 -0.56 -9.31
N ASP A 372 1.20 -1.82 -8.93
CA ASP A 372 0.40 -2.40 -7.86
C ASP A 372 0.90 -1.88 -6.50
N ILE A 373 -0.02 -1.31 -5.72
CA ILE A 373 0.27 -0.69 -4.41
C ILE A 373 0.77 -1.71 -3.38
N SER A 374 0.50 -2.99 -3.60
CA SER A 374 0.53 -3.98 -2.52
C SER A 374 1.90 -4.15 -1.88
N GLU A 375 2.99 -3.77 -2.53
CA GLU A 375 4.27 -4.26 -2.07
C GLU A 375 5.43 -3.28 -2.12
N ASN A 376 5.34 -2.06 -2.68
CA ASN A 376 6.62 -1.46 -2.98
C ASN A 376 6.85 0.02 -2.67
N ILE A 377 7.82 0.17 -1.80
CA ILE A 377 8.67 1.32 -1.58
C ILE A 377 9.64 1.56 -2.77
N ASN A 378 9.87 0.55 -3.60
CA ASN A 378 10.83 0.59 -4.70
C ASN A 378 10.13 0.88 -6.02
N CYS A 379 10.89 1.33 -7.01
CA CYS A 379 10.40 1.44 -8.38
C CYS A 379 9.87 0.08 -8.86
N CYS A 380 8.73 0.08 -9.55
CA CYS A 380 8.17 -1.12 -10.14
C CYS A 380 9.11 -1.77 -11.17
N HIS A 381 10.09 -1.01 -11.66
CA HIS A 381 11.15 -1.47 -12.57
C HIS A 381 12.50 -1.67 -11.87
N SER A 382 12.52 -1.77 -10.54
CA SER A 382 13.79 -1.91 -9.80
C SER A 382 14.53 -3.22 -10.11
N ASN A 383 13.80 -4.22 -10.59
CA ASN A 383 14.35 -5.52 -11.00
C ASN A 383 14.42 -5.66 -12.52
N GLU A 384 14.12 -4.60 -13.27
CA GLU A 384 14.21 -4.65 -14.71
C GLU A 384 15.66 -4.51 -15.18
N ILE A 385 16.01 -5.38 -16.07
CA ILE A 385 17.29 -5.41 -16.76
C ILE A 385 17.08 -5.28 -18.26
N VAL A 386 18.10 -4.91 -18.98
CA VAL A 386 18.05 -4.76 -20.42
C VAL A 386 18.70 -5.98 -21.06
N CYS A 387 17.98 -6.65 -21.95
CA CYS A 387 18.55 -7.72 -22.75
C CYS A 387 19.71 -7.20 -23.62
N ALA A 388 20.85 -7.85 -23.52
CA ALA A 388 22.06 -7.44 -24.23
C ALA A 388 21.93 -7.50 -25.76
N ASP A 389 21.09 -8.39 -26.27
CA ASP A 389 20.88 -8.59 -27.70
C ASP A 389 19.84 -7.63 -28.30
N CYS A 390 18.61 -7.69 -27.85
CA CYS A 390 17.50 -6.96 -28.46
C CYS A 390 17.21 -5.61 -27.80
N GLY A 391 17.80 -5.34 -26.61
CA GLY A 391 17.56 -4.12 -25.86
C GLY A 391 16.16 -4.03 -25.22
N CYS A 392 15.41 -5.12 -25.20
CA CYS A 392 14.13 -5.14 -24.47
C CYS A 392 14.38 -5.10 -22.96
N VAL A 393 13.43 -4.53 -22.24
CA VAL A 393 13.42 -4.51 -20.78
C VAL A 393 12.67 -5.73 -20.29
N ILE A 394 13.25 -6.48 -19.37
CA ILE A 394 12.73 -7.72 -18.80
C ILE A 394 12.94 -7.74 -17.29
N ASP A 395 12.12 -8.47 -16.58
CA ASP A 395 12.35 -8.71 -15.16
C ASP A 395 13.55 -9.65 -14.96
N GLU A 396 14.34 -9.40 -13.92
CA GLU A 396 15.50 -10.22 -13.58
C GLU A 396 15.14 -11.71 -13.39
N GLU A 397 13.91 -11.99 -12.94
CA GLU A 397 13.39 -13.35 -12.76
C GLU A 397 13.10 -14.07 -14.10
N ASP A 398 12.88 -13.31 -15.19
CA ASP A 398 12.61 -13.83 -16.55
C ASP A 398 13.82 -13.75 -17.46
N ALA A 399 14.99 -13.46 -16.91
CA ALA A 399 16.23 -13.31 -17.65
C ALA A 399 17.22 -14.41 -17.30
N GLU A 400 18.02 -14.79 -18.30
CA GLU A 400 19.17 -15.66 -18.11
C GLU A 400 20.47 -14.84 -18.09
N TYR A 401 21.33 -15.13 -17.13
CA TYR A 401 22.63 -14.50 -16.99
C TYR A 401 23.71 -15.40 -17.58
N ILE A 402 24.25 -14.99 -18.74
CA ILE A 402 25.23 -15.77 -19.51
C ILE A 402 26.39 -14.84 -19.87
N ASP A 403 27.64 -15.27 -19.65
CA ASP A 403 28.85 -14.55 -20.01
C ASP A 403 28.91 -13.08 -19.54
N ASP A 404 28.51 -12.83 -18.27
CA ASP A 404 28.46 -11.52 -17.63
C ASP A 404 27.40 -10.55 -18.20
N GLU A 405 26.44 -11.03 -19.00
CA GLU A 405 25.34 -10.24 -19.57
C GLU A 405 23.98 -10.92 -19.36
N TYR A 406 22.89 -10.15 -19.39
CA TYR A 406 21.52 -10.65 -19.26
C TYR A 406 20.82 -10.73 -20.60
N TYR A 407 20.09 -11.81 -20.83
CA TYR A 407 19.35 -12.07 -22.07
C TYR A 407 17.91 -12.47 -21.80
N CYS A 408 16.98 -12.05 -22.65
CA CYS A 408 15.62 -12.55 -22.64
C CYS A 408 15.52 -13.92 -23.31
N HIS A 409 14.54 -14.73 -22.92
CA HIS A 409 14.33 -16.06 -23.51
C HIS A 409 14.08 -16.04 -25.03
N ASP A 410 13.58 -14.90 -25.58
CA ASP A 410 13.37 -14.76 -27.03
C ASP A 410 14.70 -14.62 -27.80
N CYS A 411 15.78 -14.20 -27.14
CA CYS A 411 17.12 -14.08 -27.73
C CYS A 411 18.00 -15.30 -27.47
N LEU A 412 17.52 -16.28 -26.74
CA LEU A 412 18.23 -17.50 -26.39
C LEU A 412 17.63 -18.70 -27.07
N SER A 413 18.44 -19.72 -27.22
CA SER A 413 18.03 -21.01 -27.77
C SER A 413 18.00 -22.06 -26.67
N TRP A 414 16.97 -22.89 -26.64
CA TRP A 414 16.80 -23.94 -25.65
C TRP A 414 17.45 -25.24 -26.07
N CYS A 415 18.40 -25.74 -25.27
CA CYS A 415 19.03 -27.03 -25.49
C CYS A 415 18.18 -28.16 -24.85
N GLU A 416 17.72 -29.10 -25.65
CA GLU A 416 16.89 -30.21 -25.20
C GLU A 416 17.65 -31.27 -24.40
N CYS A 417 18.97 -31.27 -24.47
CA CYS A 417 19.82 -32.23 -23.79
C CYS A 417 20.14 -31.84 -22.33
N CYS A 418 20.57 -30.60 -22.11
CA CYS A 418 20.87 -30.10 -20.76
C CYS A 418 19.71 -29.33 -20.12
N GLU A 419 18.61 -29.13 -20.85
CA GLU A 419 17.44 -28.37 -20.40
C GLU A 419 17.80 -26.96 -19.91
N SER A 420 18.62 -26.23 -20.70
CA SER A 420 19.12 -24.89 -20.38
C SER A 420 19.09 -23.98 -21.59
N TYR A 421 19.02 -22.66 -21.34
CA TYR A 421 19.13 -21.65 -22.40
C TYR A 421 20.59 -21.36 -22.74
N HIS A 422 20.86 -21.12 -24.01
CA HIS A 422 22.18 -20.79 -24.54
C HIS A 422 22.12 -19.62 -25.53
N HIS A 423 23.15 -18.79 -25.52
CA HIS A 423 23.31 -17.66 -26.45
C HIS A 423 24.07 -18.04 -27.73
N GLU A 424 24.28 -19.32 -27.98
CA GLU A 424 24.92 -19.85 -29.18
C GLU A 424 23.89 -20.48 -30.14
N GLU A 425 24.30 -20.63 -31.39
CA GLU A 425 23.51 -21.36 -32.40
C GLU A 425 23.51 -22.85 -32.06
N LEU A 426 22.35 -23.43 -31.79
CA LEU A 426 22.22 -24.83 -31.47
C LEU A 426 22.25 -25.71 -32.73
N ILE A 427 22.76 -26.92 -32.56
CA ILE A 427 22.86 -27.90 -33.63
C ILE A 427 21.67 -28.86 -33.55
N TYR A 428 21.04 -29.07 -34.71
CA TYR A 428 19.90 -30.00 -34.79
C TYR A 428 20.38 -31.45 -34.85
N VAL A 429 19.93 -32.25 -33.95
CA VAL A 429 20.13 -33.71 -33.94
C VAL A 429 18.83 -34.36 -34.40
N GLN A 430 18.94 -35.25 -35.41
CA GLN A 430 17.78 -35.89 -36.01
C GLN A 430 16.99 -36.71 -34.99
N ASP A 431 15.67 -36.60 -35.03
CA ASP A 431 14.72 -37.25 -34.13
C ASP A 431 14.91 -36.96 -32.62
N TYR A 432 15.77 -36.01 -32.26
CA TYR A 432 16.02 -35.60 -30.89
C TYR A 432 15.66 -34.13 -30.64
N GLY A 433 16.20 -33.21 -31.43
CA GLY A 433 15.98 -31.77 -31.30
C GLY A 433 17.25 -30.96 -31.33
N TYR A 434 17.18 -29.72 -30.79
CA TYR A 434 18.30 -28.81 -30.79
C TYR A 434 19.19 -28.98 -29.55
N VAL A 435 20.50 -29.05 -29.72
CA VAL A 435 21.46 -29.23 -28.64
C VAL A 435 22.61 -28.22 -28.71
N CYS A 436 23.17 -27.85 -27.56
CA CYS A 436 24.35 -26.97 -27.48
C CYS A 436 25.64 -27.70 -27.88
N SER A 437 26.70 -26.94 -28.11
CA SER A 437 28.01 -27.47 -28.49
C SER A 437 28.58 -28.47 -27.48
N ASP A 438 28.41 -28.23 -26.20
CA ASP A 438 28.88 -29.13 -25.12
C ASP A 438 28.09 -30.45 -25.09
N CYS A 439 26.79 -30.38 -25.32
CA CYS A 439 25.95 -31.58 -25.34
C CYS A 439 26.15 -32.41 -26.61
N LEU A 440 26.64 -31.80 -27.69
CA LEU A 440 26.84 -32.46 -28.98
C LEU A 440 27.83 -33.63 -28.89
N GLU A 441 28.74 -33.64 -27.92
CA GLU A 441 29.67 -34.76 -27.68
C GLU A 441 28.97 -36.11 -27.35
N ASN A 442 27.68 -36.07 -26.99
CA ASN A 442 26.87 -37.25 -26.71
C ASN A 442 26.18 -37.81 -27.96
N PHE A 443 26.39 -37.20 -29.13
CA PHE A 443 25.74 -37.57 -30.38
C PHE A 443 26.75 -37.95 -31.45
N TYR A 444 26.31 -38.63 -32.48
CA TYR A 444 27.15 -39.23 -33.49
C TYR A 444 26.91 -38.53 -34.83
N TYR A 445 28.02 -38.16 -35.48
CA TYR A 445 27.99 -37.54 -36.80
C TYR A 445 27.97 -38.57 -37.88
N CYS A 446 27.01 -38.51 -38.80
CA CYS A 446 26.97 -39.33 -39.98
C CYS A 446 27.83 -38.71 -41.09
N GLU A 447 28.91 -39.38 -41.47
CA GLU A 447 29.82 -38.86 -42.51
C GLU A 447 29.20 -38.79 -43.92
N GLU A 448 28.13 -39.55 -44.16
CA GLU A 448 27.50 -39.58 -45.48
C GLU A 448 26.52 -38.40 -45.68
N CYS A 449 25.63 -38.15 -44.73
CA CYS A 449 24.64 -37.10 -44.88
C CYS A 449 25.01 -35.78 -44.15
N GLY A 450 26.01 -35.79 -43.28
CA GLY A 450 26.44 -34.62 -42.53
C GLY A 450 25.54 -34.20 -41.39
N ASN A 451 24.68 -35.11 -40.88
CA ASN A 451 23.78 -34.81 -39.78
C ASN A 451 24.18 -35.59 -38.53
N TYR A 452 23.71 -35.10 -37.35
CA TYR A 452 23.91 -35.74 -36.06
C TYR A 452 22.72 -36.61 -35.67
N TYR A 453 23.00 -37.73 -34.99
CA TYR A 453 22.03 -38.74 -34.58
C TYR A 453 22.31 -39.27 -33.19
N THR A 454 21.36 -39.98 -32.59
CA THR A 454 21.58 -40.71 -31.33
C THR A 454 22.31 -42.02 -31.57
N GLU A 455 22.90 -42.60 -30.53
CA GLU A 455 23.65 -43.88 -30.61
C GLU A 455 22.84 -45.03 -31.25
N LYS A 456 21.53 -45.07 -31.03
CA LYS A 456 20.65 -46.13 -31.54
C LYS A 456 20.36 -46.02 -33.04
N ASP A 457 20.60 -44.88 -33.65
CA ASP A 457 20.21 -44.55 -35.02
C ASP A 457 21.43 -44.50 -35.96
N VAL A 458 22.62 -44.95 -35.48
CA VAL A 458 23.86 -45.00 -36.23
C VAL A 458 24.55 -46.36 -36.15
N ARG A 459 25.36 -46.69 -37.19
CA ARG A 459 26.23 -47.85 -37.21
C ARG A 459 27.66 -47.43 -37.43
N TYR A 460 28.55 -48.09 -36.71
CA TYR A 460 29.98 -47.83 -36.87
C TYR A 460 30.55 -48.71 -38.01
N ILE A 461 31.13 -48.09 -39.00
CA ILE A 461 31.76 -48.77 -40.14
C ILE A 461 33.23 -48.98 -39.85
N ASN A 462 33.61 -50.21 -39.51
CA ASN A 462 34.98 -50.54 -39.11
C ASN A 462 36.02 -50.21 -40.22
N SER A 463 35.68 -50.45 -41.47
CA SER A 463 36.55 -50.23 -42.64
C SER A 463 36.85 -48.77 -42.88
N GLU A 464 35.96 -47.88 -42.48
CA GLU A 464 36.09 -46.42 -42.68
C GLU A 464 36.42 -45.66 -41.38
N GLY A 465 36.21 -46.29 -40.23
CA GLY A 465 36.43 -45.67 -38.93
C GLY A 465 35.43 -44.56 -38.60
N SER A 466 34.25 -44.60 -39.19
CA SER A 466 33.22 -43.58 -39.14
C SER A 466 31.84 -44.11 -38.75
N TYR A 467 30.93 -43.22 -38.35
CA TYR A 467 29.54 -43.53 -38.09
C TYR A 467 28.68 -43.15 -39.28
N VAL A 468 27.66 -43.98 -39.57
CA VAL A 468 26.72 -43.77 -40.65
C VAL A 468 25.30 -44.01 -40.07
N CYS A 469 24.34 -43.14 -40.40
CA CYS A 469 22.95 -43.31 -39.95
C CYS A 469 22.28 -44.48 -40.71
N ASP A 470 21.19 -45.00 -40.14
CA ASP A 470 20.48 -46.17 -40.70
C ASP A 470 20.03 -45.92 -42.16
N ASP A 471 19.52 -44.73 -42.48
CA ASP A 471 19.08 -44.41 -43.87
C ASP A 471 20.23 -44.43 -44.88
N CYS A 472 21.36 -43.85 -44.49
CA CYS A 472 22.56 -43.88 -45.35
C CYS A 472 23.17 -45.29 -45.43
N PHE A 473 23.09 -46.04 -44.33
CA PHE A 473 23.52 -47.43 -44.32
C PHE A 473 22.71 -48.27 -45.29
N GLU A 474 21.38 -48.14 -45.30
CA GLU A 474 20.50 -48.88 -46.21
C GLU A 474 20.74 -48.51 -47.69
N SER A 475 21.17 -47.31 -47.99
CA SER A 475 21.39 -46.85 -49.35
C SER A 475 22.81 -47.14 -49.89
N GLU A 476 23.84 -47.08 -49.02
CA GLU A 476 25.25 -47.07 -49.43
C GLU A 476 26.03 -48.33 -48.97
N PHE A 477 25.50 -49.05 -47.95
CA PHE A 477 26.22 -50.15 -47.31
C PHE A 477 25.40 -51.44 -47.30
N THR A 478 26.13 -52.54 -47.19
CA THR A 478 25.57 -53.85 -46.97
C THR A 478 26.42 -54.63 -45.97
N THR A 479 25.99 -55.84 -45.60
CA THR A 479 26.73 -56.67 -44.65
C THR A 479 27.31 -57.89 -45.38
N CYS A 480 28.62 -58.15 -45.18
CA CYS A 480 29.24 -59.36 -45.71
C CYS A 480 28.61 -60.61 -45.05
N ASP A 481 28.11 -61.54 -45.85
CA ASP A 481 27.43 -62.74 -45.37
C ASP A 481 28.33 -63.73 -44.62
N ASP A 482 29.64 -63.64 -44.78
CA ASP A 482 30.62 -64.49 -44.10
C ASP A 482 31.19 -63.88 -42.80
N CYS A 483 31.81 -62.73 -42.90
CA CYS A 483 32.46 -62.13 -41.74
C CYS A 483 31.57 -61.16 -40.93
N GLY A 484 30.42 -60.76 -41.51
CA GLY A 484 29.51 -59.83 -40.88
C GLY A 484 29.99 -58.39 -40.84
N GLU A 485 31.08 -58.02 -41.54
CA GLU A 485 31.53 -56.64 -41.68
C GLU A 485 30.62 -55.83 -42.59
N TYR A 486 30.51 -54.52 -42.29
CA TYR A 486 29.81 -53.57 -43.14
C TYR A 486 30.71 -53.12 -44.28
N ILE A 487 30.22 -53.18 -45.51
CA ILE A 487 30.91 -52.87 -46.75
C ILE A 487 30.08 -51.94 -47.62
N ARG A 488 30.74 -51.12 -48.45
CA ARG A 488 29.98 -50.32 -49.45
C ARG A 488 29.33 -51.23 -50.45
N ILE A 489 28.15 -50.88 -50.90
CA ILE A 489 27.43 -51.64 -51.94
C ILE A 489 28.26 -51.68 -53.22
N ASP A 490 28.96 -50.60 -53.57
CA ASP A 490 29.83 -50.51 -54.76
C ASP A 490 31.08 -51.38 -54.66
N ASP A 491 31.55 -51.71 -53.46
CA ASP A 491 32.70 -52.58 -53.20
C ASP A 491 32.31 -54.03 -52.83
N CYS A 492 31.04 -54.35 -52.98
CA CYS A 492 30.47 -55.64 -52.64
C CYS A 492 30.53 -56.61 -53.85
N HIS A 493 30.98 -57.83 -53.57
CA HIS A 493 30.92 -58.94 -54.55
C HIS A 493 29.72 -59.83 -54.28
N GLU A 494 28.95 -60.09 -55.31
CA GLU A 494 27.81 -61.03 -55.25
C GLU A 494 28.17 -62.39 -55.79
N LEU A 495 27.99 -63.42 -54.98
CA LEU A 495 28.14 -64.84 -55.39
C LEU A 495 27.00 -65.65 -54.75
N ASP A 496 26.26 -66.44 -55.53
CA ASP A 496 25.15 -67.31 -55.13
C ASP A 496 24.07 -66.54 -54.29
N ASN A 497 23.71 -65.32 -54.66
CA ASN A 497 22.76 -64.45 -53.99
C ASN A 497 23.19 -64.03 -52.55
N LYS A 498 24.50 -64.04 -52.28
CA LYS A 498 25.11 -63.59 -51.05
C LYS A 498 26.08 -62.51 -51.37
N GLN A 499 26.31 -61.63 -50.40
CA GLN A 499 27.18 -60.46 -50.50
C GLN A 499 28.46 -60.64 -49.68
N TYR A 500 29.62 -60.36 -50.31
CA TYR A 500 30.93 -60.61 -49.72
C TYR A 500 31.83 -59.38 -49.83
N CYS A 501 32.67 -59.16 -48.80
CA CYS A 501 33.80 -58.24 -48.92
C CYS A 501 34.92 -58.84 -49.77
N ASP A 502 35.87 -58.01 -50.22
CA ASP A 502 36.97 -58.48 -51.06
C ASP A 502 37.70 -59.68 -50.50
N SER A 503 38.02 -59.68 -49.22
CA SER A 503 38.76 -60.77 -48.56
C SER A 503 37.98 -62.07 -48.52
N CYS A 504 36.68 -62.02 -48.17
CA CYS A 504 35.85 -63.22 -48.12
C CYS A 504 35.53 -63.72 -49.53
N TYR A 505 35.36 -62.84 -50.48
CA TYR A 505 35.14 -63.19 -51.86
C TYR A 505 36.37 -63.89 -52.45
N GLU A 506 37.61 -63.37 -52.24
CA GLU A 506 38.84 -64.06 -52.68
C GLU A 506 39.03 -65.42 -52.03
N GLU A 507 38.66 -65.60 -50.73
CA GLU A 507 38.68 -66.91 -50.08
C GLU A 507 37.72 -67.90 -50.70
N HIS A 508 36.53 -67.46 -51.11
CA HIS A 508 35.56 -68.36 -51.80
C HIS A 508 36.05 -68.75 -53.16
N ILE A 509 36.62 -67.83 -53.99
CA ILE A 509 37.15 -68.16 -55.31
C ILE A 509 38.36 -69.06 -55.20
N ASN A 510 39.29 -68.80 -54.29
CA ASN A 510 40.48 -69.64 -54.12
C ASN A 510 40.11 -71.10 -53.66
N ASN A 511 39.04 -71.25 -52.81
CA ASN A 511 38.58 -72.54 -52.36
C ASN A 511 37.84 -73.33 -53.49
N GLU A 512 37.28 -72.64 -54.48
CA GLU A 512 36.72 -73.32 -55.71
C GLU A 512 37.82 -73.76 -56.66
N GLU A 513 38.95 -73.02 -56.77
CA GLU A 513 40.08 -73.39 -57.61
C GLU A 513 40.90 -74.56 -57.01
N GLU A 514 40.93 -74.75 -55.67
CA GLU A 514 41.60 -75.90 -55.03
C GLU A 514 40.74 -77.19 -54.97
N GLY A 515 39.44 -77.08 -55.34
CA GLY A 515 38.47 -78.25 -55.34
C GLY A 515 38.28 -78.92 -56.66
N GLU A 516 38.92 -78.47 -57.79
CA GLU A 516 38.98 -79.17 -59.08
C GLU A 516 40.31 -79.97 -59.18
#